data_8f19d2e2efc64f93f370c49355ae3010
#
_entry.id   8f19d2e2efc64f93f370c49355ae3010
#
_cell.length_a   1.000
_cell.length_b   1.000
_cell.length_c   1.000
_cell.angle_alpha   90.00
_cell.angle_beta   90.00
_cell.angle_gamma   90.00
#
_symmetry.space_group_name_H-M   'P 1'
#
loop_
_entity.id
_entity.type
_entity.pdbx_description
1 polymer ?
#
loop_
_entity_poly.entity_id
_entity_poly.type
_entity_poly.pdbx_seq_one_letter_code
_entity_poly.pdbx_strand_id
1 'polypeptide(L)'
;MSPTRMMSVPAILPRLLIRGGHLIDPVNSVDEKTDLWIADGSLVARTEPGKMLDGFEPDEIIDATGALVCPGLIDLSARLREPGFEYKATLESEMRAAIAGGVTRLVCPPDTDPPLDEPGLVEMLKHRARNLAQTHVHPLGALTIGLKGEQLTEM
;
A
#
# COMPACT_ATOMS: atom_id res chain seq x y z
N MET A 1 -19.38 11.06 -34.05
CA MET A 1 -19.17 11.85 -32.81
C MET A 1 -18.23 11.05 -31.93
N SER A 2 -16.95 11.45 -31.89
CA SER A 2 -15.95 10.80 -31.02
C SER A 2 -16.19 11.19 -29.57
N PRO A 3 -16.14 10.26 -28.59
CA PRO A 3 -16.21 10.62 -27.20
C PRO A 3 -14.91 11.31 -26.79
N THR A 4 -15.02 12.55 -26.37
CA THR A 4 -13.93 13.33 -25.77
C THR A 4 -13.42 12.58 -24.56
N ARG A 5 -12.20 12.04 -24.65
CA ARG A 5 -11.47 11.44 -23.54
C ARG A 5 -11.23 12.52 -22.49
N MET A 6 -12.02 12.52 -21.42
CA MET A 6 -11.72 13.33 -20.24
C MET A 6 -10.33 12.92 -19.74
N MET A 7 -9.35 13.79 -19.98
CA MET A 7 -8.05 13.69 -19.32
C MET A 7 -8.30 13.96 -17.85
N SER A 8 -8.14 12.94 -17.01
CA SER A 8 -8.11 13.13 -15.57
C SER A 8 -6.94 14.06 -15.25
N VAL A 9 -7.23 15.24 -14.71
CA VAL A 9 -6.22 16.11 -14.11
C VAL A 9 -5.55 15.27 -13.03
N PRO A 10 -4.21 15.11 -13.04
CA PRO A 10 -3.54 14.40 -11.95
C PRO A 10 -3.90 15.11 -10.65
N ALA A 11 -4.41 14.37 -9.67
CA ALA A 11 -4.67 14.91 -8.35
C ALA A 11 -3.34 15.45 -7.80
N ILE A 12 -3.27 16.75 -7.54
CA ILE A 12 -2.12 17.35 -6.86
C ILE A 12 -2.16 16.78 -5.44
N LEU A 13 -1.14 15.99 -5.10
CA LEU A 13 -1.01 15.45 -3.75
C LEU A 13 -0.64 16.59 -2.79
N PRO A 14 -1.24 16.65 -1.59
CA PRO A 14 -0.94 17.68 -0.63
C PRO A 14 0.52 17.61 -0.18
N ARG A 15 1.09 18.78 0.11
CA ARG A 15 2.37 18.90 0.78
C ARG A 15 2.14 18.71 2.27
N LEU A 16 2.80 17.71 2.87
CA LEU A 16 2.58 17.34 4.26
C LEU A 16 3.82 17.61 5.11
N LEU A 17 3.58 18.05 6.34
CA LEU A 17 4.55 18.07 7.41
C LEU A 17 4.11 17.12 8.51
N ILE A 18 4.87 16.05 8.78
CA ILE A 18 4.72 15.24 9.99
C ILE A 18 5.70 15.79 11.03
N ARG A 19 5.16 16.39 12.09
CA ARG A 19 5.95 17.16 13.05
C ARG A 19 6.16 16.44 14.37
N GLY A 20 7.41 16.45 14.88
CA GLY A 20 7.77 16.06 16.24
C GLY A 20 7.69 14.58 16.54
N GLY A 21 7.55 13.73 15.52
CA GLY A 21 7.51 12.28 15.67
C GLY A 21 8.87 11.66 15.92
N HIS A 22 8.87 10.47 16.52
CA HIS A 22 10.08 9.65 16.64
C HIS A 22 10.14 8.70 15.43
N LEU A 23 10.98 9.02 14.46
CA LEU A 23 11.15 8.23 13.24
C LEU A 23 12.00 6.99 13.51
N ILE A 24 11.44 5.83 13.16
CA ILE A 24 12.15 4.55 13.15
C ILE A 24 12.13 4.01 11.72
N ASP A 25 13.29 4.01 11.05
CA ASP A 25 13.49 3.45 9.72
C ASP A 25 14.71 2.52 9.72
N PRO A 26 14.50 1.21 9.94
CA PRO A 26 15.59 0.25 10.04
C PRO A 26 16.42 0.12 8.75
N VAL A 27 15.80 0.32 7.58
CA VAL A 27 16.49 0.20 6.29
C VAL A 27 17.55 1.29 6.13
N ASN A 28 17.24 2.50 6.60
CA ASN A 28 18.14 3.64 6.53
C ASN A 28 18.90 3.87 7.86
N SER A 29 18.77 2.95 8.84
CA SER A 29 19.40 3.05 10.16
C SER A 29 19.05 4.36 10.87
N VAL A 30 17.78 4.76 10.81
CA VAL A 30 17.27 5.98 11.46
C VAL A 30 16.48 5.60 12.70
N ASP A 31 16.81 6.25 13.82
CA ASP A 31 16.11 6.13 15.09
C ASP A 31 16.28 7.47 15.84
N GLU A 32 15.43 8.46 15.48
CA GLU A 32 15.57 9.83 15.99
C GLU A 32 14.26 10.60 15.99
N LYS A 33 14.17 11.65 16.79
CA LYS A 33 13.07 12.62 16.69
C LYS A 33 13.36 13.59 15.55
N THR A 34 12.40 13.71 14.62
CA THR A 34 12.56 14.50 13.42
C THR A 34 11.23 14.99 12.87
N ASP A 35 11.27 16.03 12.07
CA ASP A 35 10.15 16.47 11.25
C ASP A 35 10.33 15.93 9.83
N LEU A 36 9.25 15.42 9.22
CA LEU A 36 9.24 14.85 7.88
C LEU A 36 8.46 15.74 6.92
N TRP A 37 9.09 16.09 5.81
CA TRP A 37 8.52 16.95 4.78
C TRP A 37 8.22 16.12 3.54
N ILE A 38 6.96 16.08 3.13
CA ILE A 38 6.46 15.22 2.05
C ILE A 38 5.83 16.09 0.97
N ALA A 39 6.23 15.89 -0.27
CA ALA A 39 5.62 16.48 -1.45
C ALA A 39 5.55 15.45 -2.57
N ASP A 40 4.50 15.53 -3.41
CA ASP A 40 4.27 14.63 -4.53
C ASP A 40 4.37 13.14 -4.15
N GLY A 41 3.86 12.79 -2.96
CA GLY A 41 3.87 11.43 -2.43
C GLY A 41 5.25 10.90 -2.02
N SER A 42 6.25 11.77 -1.91
CA SER A 42 7.62 11.38 -1.57
C SER A 42 8.18 12.20 -0.40
N LEU A 43 9.01 11.57 0.42
CA LEU A 43 9.77 12.26 1.46
C LEU A 43 10.85 13.13 0.78
N VAL A 44 10.74 14.46 0.94
CA VAL A 44 11.68 15.42 0.33
C VAL A 44 12.76 15.89 1.28
N ALA A 45 12.48 15.93 2.59
CA ALA A 45 13.45 16.31 3.59
C ALA A 45 13.11 15.74 4.98
N ARG A 46 14.13 15.66 5.82
CA ARG A 46 14.06 15.51 7.28
C ARG A 46 14.75 16.68 7.93
N THR A 47 14.19 17.21 8.99
CA THR A 47 14.80 18.33 9.75
C THR A 47 14.73 18.02 11.24
N GLU A 48 15.56 18.69 12.03
CA GLU A 48 15.40 18.72 13.48
C GLU A 48 13.99 19.23 13.84
N PRO A 49 13.39 18.75 14.93
CA PRO A 49 12.05 19.16 15.33
C PRO A 49 11.91 20.68 15.45
N GLY A 50 10.92 21.24 14.77
CA GLY A 50 10.64 22.67 14.74
C GLY A 50 11.47 23.50 13.78
N LYS A 51 12.41 22.91 13.06
CA LYS A 51 13.19 23.61 12.04
C LYS A 51 12.43 23.62 10.73
N MET A 52 12.06 24.79 10.27
CA MET A 52 11.35 24.97 9.00
C MET A 52 12.26 24.63 7.80
N LEU A 53 11.64 24.10 6.75
CA LEU A 53 12.28 23.88 5.47
C LEU A 53 12.04 25.11 4.58
N ASP A 54 13.13 25.79 4.19
CA ASP A 54 13.04 27.02 3.38
C ASP A 54 12.30 26.77 2.05
N GLY A 55 11.35 27.63 1.74
CA GLY A 55 10.55 27.54 0.52
C GLY A 55 9.50 26.42 0.52
N PHE A 56 9.29 25.74 1.64
CA PHE A 56 8.26 24.73 1.78
C PHE A 56 7.11 25.23 2.68
N GLU A 57 5.94 25.38 2.08
CA GLU A 57 4.69 25.62 2.81
C GLU A 57 3.85 24.34 2.78
N PRO A 58 3.60 23.68 3.92
CA PRO A 58 2.76 22.48 3.97
C PRO A 58 1.28 22.88 3.84
N ASP A 59 0.54 22.09 3.07
CA ASP A 59 -0.93 22.20 2.98
C ASP A 59 -1.59 21.59 4.23
N GLU A 60 -0.91 20.59 4.83
CA GLU A 60 -1.41 19.90 6.02
C GLU A 60 -0.26 19.60 6.98
N ILE A 61 -0.54 19.71 8.29
CA ILE A 61 0.42 19.39 9.36
C ILE A 61 -0.18 18.30 10.23
N ILE A 62 0.55 17.19 10.35
CA ILE A 62 0.23 16.08 11.26
C ILE A 62 1.13 16.20 12.48
N ASP A 63 0.55 16.48 13.63
CA ASP A 63 1.29 16.49 14.90
C ASP A 63 1.49 15.05 15.38
N ALA A 64 2.73 14.57 15.30
CA ALA A 64 3.15 13.25 15.73
C ALA A 64 3.94 13.30 17.06
N THR A 65 3.82 14.38 17.83
CA THR A 65 4.53 14.52 19.11
C THR A 65 4.17 13.37 20.06
N GLY A 66 5.19 12.63 20.49
CA GLY A 66 5.02 11.44 21.34
C GLY A 66 4.62 10.17 20.61
N ALA A 67 4.42 10.21 19.29
CA ALA A 67 4.13 9.06 18.47
C ALA A 67 5.39 8.52 17.81
N LEU A 68 5.35 7.22 17.46
CA LEU A 68 6.31 6.59 16.55
C LEU A 68 5.87 6.81 15.11
N VAL A 69 6.81 7.16 14.27
CA VAL A 69 6.62 7.25 12.81
C VAL A 69 7.51 6.21 12.17
N CYS A 70 6.95 5.36 11.33
CA CYS A 70 7.71 4.32 10.64
C CYS A 70 7.18 4.13 9.22
N PRO A 71 7.95 3.47 8.33
CA PRO A 71 7.42 3.01 7.05
C PRO A 71 6.18 2.16 7.25
N GLY A 72 5.23 2.23 6.30
CA GLY A 72 4.02 1.42 6.36
C GLY A 72 4.32 -0.07 6.48
N LEU A 73 3.55 -0.77 7.29
CA LEU A 73 3.74 -2.19 7.55
C LEU A 73 3.45 -3.03 6.29
N ILE A 74 4.09 -4.20 6.23
CA ILE A 74 3.92 -5.17 5.15
C ILE A 74 3.44 -6.48 5.77
N ASP A 75 2.28 -6.98 5.32
CA ASP A 75 1.79 -8.30 5.68
C ASP A 75 2.14 -9.30 4.57
N LEU A 76 2.95 -10.31 4.91
CA LEU A 76 3.44 -11.30 3.95
C LEU A 76 2.48 -12.47 3.71
N SER A 77 1.31 -12.52 4.39
CA SER A 77 0.37 -13.65 4.26
C SER A 77 -1.08 -13.23 4.58
N ALA A 78 -1.58 -12.22 3.88
CA ALA A 78 -2.95 -11.73 4.04
C ALA A 78 -3.93 -12.45 3.11
N ARG A 79 -4.93 -13.13 3.66
CA ARG A 79 -6.00 -13.77 2.90
C ARG A 79 -7.11 -12.76 2.61
N LEU A 80 -7.14 -12.24 1.37
CA LEU A 80 -8.10 -11.21 0.97
C LEU A 80 -9.49 -11.74 0.58
N ARG A 81 -9.68 -13.07 0.65
CA ARG A 81 -10.95 -13.78 0.47
C ARG A 81 -11.56 -13.75 -0.93
N GLU A 82 -11.03 -12.97 -1.84
CA GLU A 82 -11.39 -12.94 -3.26
C GLU A 82 -10.23 -13.42 -4.14
N PRO A 83 -10.55 -14.19 -5.18
CA PRO A 83 -11.86 -14.74 -5.55
C PRO A 83 -12.30 -15.93 -4.68
N GLY A 84 -13.64 -16.20 -4.65
CA GLY A 84 -14.25 -17.45 -4.20
C GLY A 84 -14.72 -17.50 -2.75
N PHE A 85 -14.25 -16.61 -1.88
CA PHE A 85 -14.65 -16.59 -0.47
C PHE A 85 -15.26 -15.24 -0.05
N GLU A 86 -15.93 -14.55 -0.99
CA GLU A 86 -16.52 -13.23 -0.80
C GLU A 86 -17.59 -13.21 0.30
N TYR A 87 -18.18 -14.37 0.61
CA TYR A 87 -19.13 -14.53 1.71
C TYR A 87 -18.50 -14.37 3.10
N LYS A 88 -17.16 -14.44 3.20
CA LYS A 88 -16.41 -14.20 4.44
C LYS A 88 -15.99 -12.75 4.55
N ALA A 89 -15.45 -12.20 3.47
CA ALA A 89 -15.02 -10.82 3.37
C ALA A 89 -14.74 -10.47 1.90
N THR A 90 -14.75 -9.20 1.55
CA THR A 90 -14.43 -8.73 0.20
C THR A 90 -13.02 -8.16 0.15
N LEU A 91 -12.44 -8.12 -1.05
CA LEU A 91 -11.15 -7.50 -1.28
C LEU A 91 -11.12 -6.05 -0.73
N GLU A 92 -12.19 -5.29 -0.95
CA GLU A 92 -12.30 -3.92 -0.46
C GLU A 92 -12.29 -3.84 1.07
N SER A 93 -13.06 -4.71 1.75
CA SER A 93 -13.14 -4.70 3.21
C SER A 93 -11.81 -5.07 3.87
N GLU A 94 -11.12 -6.07 3.32
CA GLU A 94 -9.82 -6.51 3.83
C GLU A 94 -8.72 -5.46 3.58
N MET A 95 -8.70 -4.83 2.40
CA MET A 95 -7.77 -3.73 2.11
C MET A 95 -8.03 -2.53 3.02
N ARG A 96 -9.28 -2.21 3.31
CA ARG A 96 -9.65 -1.13 4.24
C ARG A 96 -9.21 -1.45 5.68
N ALA A 97 -9.41 -2.68 6.13
CA ALA A 97 -8.95 -3.12 7.44
C ALA A 97 -7.43 -3.06 7.56
N ALA A 98 -6.72 -3.47 6.50
CA ALA A 98 -5.26 -3.41 6.45
C ALA A 98 -4.74 -1.97 6.61
N ILE A 99 -5.27 -1.02 5.83
CA ILE A 99 -4.82 0.37 5.91
C ILE A 99 -5.16 1.01 7.26
N ALA A 100 -6.30 0.66 7.85
CA ALA A 100 -6.67 1.11 9.20
C ALA A 100 -5.70 0.58 10.27
N GLY A 101 -5.06 -0.57 10.02
CA GLY A 101 -3.99 -1.13 10.87
C GLY A 101 -2.57 -0.65 10.49
N GLY A 102 -2.43 0.29 9.55
CA GLY A 102 -1.12 0.79 9.09
C GLY A 102 -0.39 -0.14 8.10
N VAL A 103 -1.07 -1.16 7.57
CA VAL A 103 -0.50 -2.07 6.57
C VAL A 103 -0.70 -1.49 5.18
N THR A 104 0.40 -1.16 4.50
CA THR A 104 0.41 -0.50 3.19
C THR A 104 0.67 -1.46 2.04
N ARG A 105 1.15 -2.67 2.32
CA ARG A 105 1.40 -3.73 1.33
C ARG A 105 0.94 -5.07 1.87
N LEU A 106 0.25 -5.83 1.03
CA LEU A 106 -0.30 -7.13 1.34
C LEU A 106 0.22 -8.16 0.33
N VAL A 107 0.77 -9.26 0.80
CA VAL A 107 1.05 -10.43 -0.02
C VAL A 107 -0.09 -11.43 0.16
N CYS A 108 -0.79 -11.73 -0.93
CA CYS A 108 -1.94 -12.63 -0.93
C CYS A 108 -1.50 -14.04 -1.33
N PRO A 109 -1.66 -15.06 -0.45
CA PRO A 109 -1.44 -16.46 -0.81
C PRO A 109 -2.38 -16.93 -1.93
N PRO A 110 -1.98 -17.95 -2.71
CA PRO A 110 -2.73 -18.40 -3.88
C PRO A 110 -3.92 -19.32 -3.57
N ASP A 111 -4.25 -19.53 -2.29
CA ASP A 111 -5.31 -20.43 -1.80
C ASP A 111 -6.72 -19.81 -1.90
N THR A 112 -7.01 -19.21 -3.05
CA THR A 112 -8.31 -18.67 -3.46
C THR A 112 -9.15 -19.75 -4.17
N ASP A 113 -10.36 -19.42 -4.61
CA ASP A 113 -11.22 -20.30 -5.39
C ASP A 113 -11.75 -19.55 -6.63
N PRO A 114 -11.23 -19.84 -7.84
CA PRO A 114 -10.14 -20.80 -8.10
C PRO A 114 -8.79 -20.36 -7.52
N PRO A 115 -7.84 -21.29 -7.30
CA PRO A 115 -6.47 -20.98 -6.93
C PRO A 115 -5.80 -20.06 -7.96
N LEU A 116 -4.84 -19.23 -7.51
CA LEU A 116 -4.10 -18.35 -8.42
C LEU A 116 -3.00 -19.13 -9.15
N ASP A 117 -3.39 -20.07 -10.01
CA ASP A 117 -2.49 -20.97 -10.74
C ASP A 117 -2.39 -20.63 -12.24
N GLU A 118 -2.99 -19.52 -12.66
CA GLU A 118 -2.91 -18.97 -14.00
C GLU A 118 -2.54 -17.48 -13.98
N PRO A 119 -1.69 -16.99 -14.89
CA PRO A 119 -1.32 -15.58 -14.96
C PRO A 119 -2.51 -14.63 -15.05
N GLY A 120 -3.57 -15.03 -15.75
CA GLY A 120 -4.80 -14.25 -15.89
C GLY A 120 -5.51 -13.96 -14.57
N LEU A 121 -5.54 -14.93 -13.65
CA LEU A 121 -6.15 -14.78 -12.33
C LEU A 121 -5.34 -13.83 -11.46
N VAL A 122 -4.01 -13.94 -11.52
CA VAL A 122 -3.10 -13.04 -10.80
C VAL A 122 -3.28 -11.59 -11.28
N GLU A 123 -3.28 -11.36 -12.60
CA GLU A 123 -3.46 -10.01 -13.15
C GLU A 123 -4.88 -9.45 -12.89
N MET A 124 -5.90 -10.28 -12.92
CA MET A 124 -7.27 -9.88 -12.55
C MET A 124 -7.31 -9.36 -11.11
N LEU A 125 -6.75 -10.11 -10.15
CA LEU A 125 -6.73 -9.69 -8.73
C LEU A 125 -5.92 -8.40 -8.55
N LYS A 126 -4.75 -8.27 -9.18
CA LYS A 126 -3.96 -7.05 -9.17
C LYS A 126 -4.72 -5.85 -9.75
N HIS A 127 -5.44 -6.06 -10.87
CA HIS A 127 -6.23 -5.01 -11.49
C HIS A 127 -7.37 -4.55 -10.59
N ARG A 128 -8.11 -5.47 -9.97
CA ARG A 128 -9.19 -5.15 -9.01
C ARG A 128 -8.66 -4.38 -7.81
N ALA A 129 -7.56 -4.85 -7.21
CA ALA A 129 -6.93 -4.19 -6.08
C ALA A 129 -6.47 -2.76 -6.42
N ARG A 130 -5.85 -2.54 -7.59
CA ARG A 130 -5.45 -1.20 -8.04
C ARG A 130 -6.63 -0.25 -8.17
N ASN A 131 -7.79 -0.72 -8.62
CA ASN A 131 -8.98 0.12 -8.76
C ASN A 131 -9.60 0.55 -7.42
N LEU A 132 -9.34 -0.18 -6.34
CA LEU A 132 -9.76 0.18 -4.99
C LEU A 132 -8.82 1.20 -4.34
N ALA A 133 -7.59 1.32 -4.81
CA ALA A 133 -6.57 2.34 -4.47
C ALA A 133 -6.35 2.56 -2.96
N GLN A 134 -6.47 1.52 -2.12
CA GLN A 134 -6.34 1.65 -0.66
C GLN A 134 -4.97 1.18 -0.16
N THR A 135 -4.51 0.00 -0.61
CA THR A 135 -3.20 -0.56 -0.30
C THR A 135 -2.67 -1.33 -1.50
N HIS A 136 -1.39 -1.68 -1.49
CA HIS A 136 -0.81 -2.47 -2.58
C HIS A 136 -0.98 -3.95 -2.31
N VAL A 137 -1.55 -4.68 -3.28
CA VAL A 137 -1.73 -6.13 -3.21
C VAL A 137 -0.74 -6.82 -4.16
N HIS A 138 -0.01 -7.79 -3.62
CA HIS A 138 0.96 -8.62 -4.32
C HIS A 138 0.51 -10.09 -4.25
N PRO A 139 -0.31 -10.56 -5.21
CA PRO A 139 -0.71 -11.97 -5.24
C PRO A 139 0.50 -12.87 -5.51
N LEU A 140 0.58 -13.97 -4.79
CA LEU A 140 1.49 -15.07 -5.12
C LEU A 140 0.82 -15.99 -6.13
N GLY A 141 1.57 -16.40 -7.15
CA GLY A 141 1.15 -17.49 -8.03
C GLY A 141 1.31 -18.85 -7.35
N ALA A 142 0.40 -19.77 -7.58
CA ALA A 142 0.53 -21.13 -7.11
C ALA A 142 1.67 -21.85 -7.85
N LEU A 143 2.48 -22.60 -7.13
CA LEU A 143 3.56 -23.38 -7.73
C LEU A 143 3.03 -24.54 -8.58
N THR A 144 1.88 -25.11 -8.19
CA THR A 144 1.28 -26.25 -8.87
C THR A 144 -0.18 -25.99 -9.21
N ILE A 145 -0.65 -26.57 -10.31
CA ILE A 145 -2.04 -26.49 -10.77
C ILE A 145 -2.98 -27.00 -9.67
N GLY A 146 -3.97 -26.18 -9.33
CA GLY A 146 -4.96 -26.48 -8.29
C GLY A 146 -4.36 -26.67 -6.89
N LEU A 147 -3.11 -26.27 -6.65
CA LEU A 147 -2.36 -26.50 -5.40
C LEU A 147 -2.21 -28.00 -5.03
N LYS A 148 -2.24 -28.90 -6.03
CA LYS A 148 -2.22 -30.36 -5.80
C LYS A 148 -0.83 -30.95 -5.61
N GLY A 149 0.24 -30.22 -5.92
CA GLY A 149 1.60 -30.73 -5.81
C GLY A 149 2.02 -31.69 -6.94
N GLU A 150 1.22 -31.82 -8.01
CA GLU A 150 1.41 -32.82 -9.07
C GLU A 150 2.06 -32.22 -10.32
N GLN A 151 1.57 -31.08 -10.79
CA GLN A 151 2.00 -30.42 -12.03
C GLN A 151 2.34 -28.97 -11.77
N LEU A 152 3.47 -28.50 -12.28
CA LEU A 152 3.87 -27.09 -12.19
C LEU A 152 2.97 -26.20 -13.04
N THR A 153 2.76 -24.98 -12.56
CA THR A 153 2.07 -23.93 -13.31
C THR A 153 3.00 -23.26 -14.32
N GLU A 154 2.43 -22.69 -15.37
CA GLU A 154 3.14 -21.85 -16.35
C GLU A 154 2.91 -20.37 -15.98
N MET A 155 3.66 -19.86 -14.98
CA MET A 155 3.57 -18.48 -14.48
C MET A 155 4.62 -17.57 -15.14
#